data_84ea61be17d0dbafb51822c9d0bcc704
#
_entry.id   84ea61be17d0dbafb51822c9d0bcc704
#
_cell.length_a   1.000
_cell.length_b   1.000
_cell.length_c   1.000
_cell.angle_alpha   90.00
_cell.angle_beta   90.00
_cell.angle_gamma   90.00
#
_symmetry.space_group_name_H-M   'P 1'
#
loop_
_entity.id
_entity.type
_entity.pdbx_description
1 polymer ?
#
loop_
_entity_poly.entity_id
_entity_poly.type
_entity_poly.pdbx_seq_one_letter_code
_entity_poly.pdbx_strand_id
1 'polypeptide(L)'
;MLSGPVNTEKVDQLFRWATDNDVNYVRLNPSTKPDKRYNDVVGVVSKGTIYRASVVACLWKKSVLLDLLKPGENAWEFEEYGSIRSDVYDGFYSTYVDYFPIINSIIKRVWETSAVKKLHRLGVELDFSKRRSMTTAESMVWKFKLLRSTIFSMIPARYRRRIKSLAQRKS
;
A
#
# COMPACT_ATOMS: atom_id res chain seq x y z
N MET A 1 -10.60 -2.09 5.62
CA MET A 1 -11.69 -3.09 5.52
C MET A 1 -11.60 -3.78 4.17
N LEU A 2 -11.99 -5.06 4.09
CA LEU A 2 -12.11 -5.75 2.80
C LEU A 2 -13.30 -5.17 2.00
N SER A 3 -13.12 -5.06 0.71
CA SER A 3 -14.14 -4.51 -0.21
C SER A 3 -14.71 -5.55 -1.18
N GLY A 4 -14.38 -6.80 -0.99
CA GLY A 4 -14.81 -7.95 -1.77
C GLY A 4 -14.22 -9.25 -1.23
N PRO A 5 -14.60 -10.40 -1.79
CA PRO A 5 -14.05 -11.69 -1.41
C PRO A 5 -12.56 -11.79 -1.76
N VAL A 6 -11.81 -12.46 -0.91
CA VAL A 6 -10.42 -12.85 -1.18
C VAL A 6 -10.43 -14.20 -1.88
N ASN A 7 -9.75 -14.33 -3.01
CA ASN A 7 -9.53 -15.61 -3.64
C ASN A 7 -8.36 -16.32 -2.94
N THR A 8 -8.69 -17.18 -1.98
CA THR A 8 -7.70 -17.88 -1.14
C THR A 8 -6.79 -18.79 -1.94
N GLU A 9 -7.30 -19.45 -2.98
CA GLU A 9 -6.51 -20.32 -3.85
C GLU A 9 -5.39 -19.54 -4.57
N LYS A 10 -5.72 -18.36 -5.12
CA LYS A 10 -4.71 -17.48 -5.73
C LYS A 10 -3.69 -16.96 -4.73
N VAL A 11 -4.13 -16.66 -3.51
CA VAL A 11 -3.21 -16.23 -2.44
C VAL A 11 -2.28 -17.36 -2.05
N ASP A 12 -2.79 -18.60 -1.92
CA ASP A 12 -1.98 -19.79 -1.63
C ASP A 12 -0.97 -20.10 -2.74
N GLN A 13 -1.38 -19.99 -4.00
CA GLN A 13 -0.47 -20.15 -5.13
C GLN A 13 0.68 -19.13 -5.08
N LEU A 14 0.35 -17.88 -4.78
CA LEU A 14 1.33 -16.81 -4.65
C LEU A 14 2.25 -17.03 -3.44
N PHE A 15 1.72 -17.53 -2.32
CA PHE A 15 2.49 -17.86 -1.13
C PHE A 15 3.49 -18.98 -1.43
N ARG A 16 3.06 -20.07 -2.08
CA ARG A 16 3.95 -21.17 -2.50
C ARG A 16 5.04 -20.66 -3.43
N TRP A 17 4.67 -19.90 -4.48
CA TRP A 17 5.65 -19.30 -5.36
C TRP A 17 6.68 -18.43 -4.61
N ALA A 18 6.24 -17.61 -3.67
CA ALA A 18 7.13 -16.77 -2.88
C ALA A 18 8.09 -17.58 -2.00
N THR A 19 7.61 -18.71 -1.45
CA THR A 19 8.43 -19.63 -0.65
C THR A 19 9.46 -20.36 -1.52
N ASP A 20 9.03 -20.91 -2.66
CA ASP A 20 9.88 -21.70 -3.56
C ASP A 20 10.99 -20.86 -4.22
N ASN A 21 10.77 -19.55 -4.38
CA ASN A 21 11.71 -18.62 -5.00
C ASN A 21 12.46 -17.75 -3.98
N ASP A 22 12.39 -18.07 -2.69
CA ASP A 22 13.04 -17.34 -1.59
C ASP A 22 12.78 -15.83 -1.62
N VAL A 23 11.54 -15.45 -1.90
CA VAL A 23 11.10 -14.05 -2.04
C VAL A 23 11.09 -13.37 -0.68
N ASN A 24 11.60 -12.15 -0.61
CA ASN A 24 11.64 -11.38 0.63
C ASN A 24 10.32 -10.66 0.95
N TYR A 25 9.61 -10.21 -0.10
CA TYR A 25 8.38 -9.45 0.06
C TYR A 25 7.49 -9.51 -1.18
N VAL A 26 6.19 -9.70 -0.98
CA VAL A 26 5.17 -9.54 -2.03
C VAL A 26 4.00 -8.71 -1.50
N ARG A 27 3.67 -7.63 -2.19
CA ARG A 27 2.44 -6.88 -1.94
C ARG A 27 1.28 -7.51 -2.72
N LEU A 28 0.18 -7.79 -2.03
CA LEU A 28 -1.02 -8.45 -2.57
C LEU A 28 -2.02 -7.48 -3.23
N ASN A 29 -1.72 -6.20 -3.21
CA ASN A 29 -2.46 -5.17 -3.94
C ASN A 29 -1.49 -4.21 -4.64
N PRO A 30 -1.86 -3.66 -5.82
CA PRO A 30 -0.96 -2.83 -6.63
C PRO A 30 -0.92 -1.36 -6.18
N SER A 31 -1.03 -1.07 -4.87
CA SER A 31 -0.97 0.31 -4.36
C SER A 31 0.40 0.95 -4.57
N THR A 32 1.49 0.15 -4.51
CA THR A 32 2.79 0.50 -5.06
C THR A 32 2.99 -0.34 -6.32
N LYS A 33 2.86 0.31 -7.48
CA LYS A 33 2.99 -0.38 -8.77
C LYS A 33 4.42 -0.87 -8.96
N PRO A 34 4.61 -2.11 -9.47
CA PRO A 34 5.92 -2.58 -9.86
C PRO A 34 6.43 -1.76 -11.06
N ASP A 35 7.72 -1.60 -11.16
CA ASP A 35 8.39 -0.82 -12.20
C ASP A 35 9.14 -1.70 -13.22
N LYS A 36 9.28 -3.00 -12.94
CA LYS A 36 9.84 -3.98 -13.87
C LYS A 36 8.97 -5.24 -13.88
N ARG A 37 8.72 -5.78 -15.07
CA ARG A 37 8.03 -7.06 -15.19
C ARG A 37 8.93 -8.19 -14.67
N TYR A 38 8.34 -9.13 -13.94
CA TYR A 38 8.99 -10.37 -13.52
C TYR A 38 8.30 -11.59 -14.18
N ASN A 39 7.00 -11.75 -13.94
CA ASN A 39 6.15 -12.78 -14.58
C ASN A 39 4.75 -12.20 -14.85
N ASP A 40 3.77 -13.05 -15.12
CA ASP A 40 2.39 -12.60 -15.43
C ASP A 40 1.59 -12.18 -14.18
N VAL A 41 2.06 -12.50 -12.99
CA VAL A 41 1.38 -12.26 -11.71
C VAL A 41 1.99 -11.08 -10.96
N VAL A 42 3.32 -10.99 -10.93
CA VAL A 42 4.05 -10.01 -10.14
C VAL A 42 5.13 -9.30 -10.97
N GLY A 43 5.43 -8.08 -10.56
CA GLY A 43 6.58 -7.33 -11.03
C GLY A 43 7.45 -6.85 -9.87
N VAL A 44 8.68 -6.52 -10.17
CA VAL A 44 9.69 -6.04 -9.21
C VAL A 44 9.36 -4.63 -8.77
N VAL A 45 9.48 -4.36 -7.48
CA VAL A 45 9.48 -3.02 -6.90
C VAL A 45 10.93 -2.65 -6.60
N SER A 46 11.53 -1.83 -7.46
CA SER A 46 12.95 -1.50 -7.42
C SER A 46 13.35 -0.72 -6.17
N LYS A 47 14.63 -0.85 -5.80
CA LYS A 47 15.26 -0.03 -4.76
C LYS A 47 15.04 1.45 -5.04
N GLY A 48 14.89 2.26 -4.00
CA GLY A 48 14.56 3.68 -4.16
C GLY A 48 13.07 4.00 -4.32
N THR A 49 12.20 3.00 -4.47
CA THR A 49 10.75 3.23 -4.57
C THR A 49 10.18 3.67 -3.22
N ILE A 50 9.35 4.73 -3.24
CA ILE A 50 8.60 5.19 -2.06
C ILE A 50 7.57 4.12 -1.68
N TYR A 51 7.44 3.85 -0.39
CA TYR A 51 6.55 2.80 0.13
C TYR A 51 6.81 1.42 -0.49
N ARG A 52 8.11 1.12 -0.75
CA ARG A 52 8.57 -0.19 -1.22
C ARG A 52 8.19 -1.29 -0.24
N ALA A 53 8.34 -1.02 1.07
CA ALA A 53 7.90 -1.87 2.17
C ALA A 53 6.54 -1.39 2.70
N SER A 54 5.67 -2.32 3.07
CA SER A 54 4.39 -2.05 3.72
C SER A 54 4.00 -3.21 4.61
N VAL A 55 3.13 -2.96 5.58
CA VAL A 55 2.53 -4.00 6.43
C VAL A 55 1.07 -4.29 6.09
N VAL A 56 0.57 -3.69 5.00
CA VAL A 56 -0.82 -3.83 4.56
C VAL A 56 -0.92 -4.79 3.38
N ALA A 57 -1.68 -5.89 3.56
CA ALA A 57 -1.91 -6.93 2.54
C ALA A 57 -0.64 -7.35 1.80
N CYS A 58 0.25 -8.01 2.51
CA CYS A 58 1.55 -8.44 1.99
C CYS A 58 2.00 -9.76 2.60
N LEU A 59 2.89 -10.43 1.89
CA LEU A 59 3.65 -11.57 2.37
C LEU A 59 5.08 -11.11 2.65
N TRP A 60 5.65 -11.57 3.76
CA TRP A 60 7.00 -11.25 4.18
C TRP A 60 7.79 -12.52 4.50
N LYS A 61 9.03 -12.55 4.08
CA LYS A 61 10.03 -13.42 4.70
C LYS A 61 10.28 -12.90 6.12
N LYS A 62 9.95 -13.71 7.13
CA LYS A 62 9.96 -13.31 8.55
C LYS A 62 11.28 -12.66 8.98
N SER A 63 12.41 -13.24 8.60
CA SER A 63 13.74 -12.73 8.94
C SER A 63 13.98 -11.31 8.40
N VAL A 64 13.57 -11.04 7.17
CA VAL A 64 13.72 -9.72 6.53
C VAL A 64 12.80 -8.69 7.18
N LEU A 65 11.55 -9.05 7.49
CA LEU A 65 10.67 -8.15 8.22
C LEU A 65 11.26 -7.77 9.58
N LEU A 66 11.72 -8.76 10.35
CA LEU A 66 12.31 -8.53 11.68
C LEU A 66 13.56 -7.62 11.62
N ASP A 67 14.41 -7.79 10.61
CA ASP A 67 15.58 -6.94 10.40
C ASP A 67 15.22 -5.49 10.06
N LEU A 68 14.11 -5.30 9.34
CA LEU A 68 13.64 -3.97 8.95
C LEU A 68 12.85 -3.23 10.03
N LEU A 69 12.28 -3.95 11.01
CA LEU A 69 11.53 -3.33 12.10
C LEU A 69 12.46 -2.57 13.06
N LYS A 70 11.99 -1.43 13.54
CA LYS A 70 12.67 -0.67 14.60
C LYS A 70 11.71 -0.39 15.76
N PRO A 71 12.17 -0.55 17.02
CA PRO A 71 11.38 -0.18 18.18
C PRO A 71 10.96 1.30 18.11
N GLY A 72 9.70 1.57 18.46
CA GLY A 72 9.14 2.92 18.51
C GLY A 72 8.57 3.43 17.20
N GLU A 73 8.84 2.77 16.05
CA GLU A 73 8.22 3.14 14.78
C GLU A 73 6.76 2.66 14.72
N ASN A 74 5.84 3.55 14.35
CA ASN A 74 4.50 3.17 13.95
C ASN A 74 4.46 2.66 12.50
N ALA A 75 3.30 2.13 12.05
CA ALA A 75 3.17 1.54 10.73
C ALA A 75 3.49 2.51 9.58
N TRP A 76 3.16 3.80 9.71
CA TRP A 76 3.46 4.81 8.70
C TRP A 76 4.95 5.15 8.64
N GLU A 77 5.60 5.27 9.79
CA GLU A 77 7.05 5.45 9.89
C GLU A 77 7.79 4.26 9.33
N PHE A 78 7.33 3.04 9.62
CA PHE A 78 7.88 1.84 9.00
C PHE A 78 7.72 1.85 7.48
N GLU A 79 6.56 2.22 6.93
CA GLU A 79 6.37 2.30 5.48
C GLU A 79 7.32 3.32 4.83
N GLU A 80 7.66 4.40 5.50
CA GLU A 80 8.59 5.41 5.00
C GLU A 80 10.06 4.99 5.21
N TYR A 81 10.47 4.78 6.45
CA TYR A 81 11.87 4.49 6.80
C TYR A 81 12.26 3.04 6.53
N GLY A 82 11.36 2.09 6.77
CA GLY A 82 11.55 0.69 6.39
C GLY A 82 11.71 0.50 4.89
N SER A 83 11.01 1.31 4.07
CA SER A 83 11.24 1.33 2.62
C SER A 83 12.64 1.77 2.23
N ILE A 84 13.24 2.70 2.98
CA ILE A 84 14.64 3.12 2.76
C ILE A 84 15.57 1.99 3.19
N ARG A 85 15.35 1.41 4.36
CA ARG A 85 16.16 0.29 4.86
C ARG A 85 16.07 -0.94 3.96
N SER A 86 14.92 -1.17 3.34
CA SER A 86 14.72 -2.32 2.44
C SER A 86 15.59 -2.28 1.19
N ASP A 87 16.26 -1.16 0.87
CA ASP A 87 17.11 -1.05 -0.32
C ASP A 87 18.37 -1.93 -0.26
N VAL A 88 18.73 -2.49 0.90
CA VAL A 88 19.81 -3.49 1.01
C VAL A 88 19.36 -4.86 0.48
N TYR A 89 18.05 -5.11 0.41
CA TYR A 89 17.47 -6.37 -0.03
C TYR A 89 16.97 -6.30 -1.48
N ASP A 90 17.10 -7.41 -2.20
CA ASP A 90 16.40 -7.69 -3.45
C ASP A 90 15.13 -8.51 -3.17
N GLY A 91 14.43 -9.02 -4.19
CA GLY A 91 13.27 -9.90 -4.02
C GLY A 91 12.02 -9.21 -3.44
N PHE A 92 11.78 -7.95 -3.81
CA PHE A 92 10.57 -7.19 -3.47
C PHE A 92 9.67 -7.07 -4.68
N TYR A 93 8.44 -7.57 -4.55
CA TYR A 93 7.49 -7.65 -5.63
C TYR A 93 6.15 -7.02 -5.26
N SER A 94 5.33 -6.72 -6.27
CA SER A 94 3.93 -6.34 -6.13
C SER A 94 3.12 -7.04 -7.21
N THR A 95 1.90 -7.45 -6.89
CA THR A 95 0.97 -8.01 -7.87
C THR A 95 0.49 -6.93 -8.84
N TYR A 96 0.12 -7.34 -10.07
CA TYR A 96 -0.47 -6.41 -11.05
C TYR A 96 -1.95 -6.16 -10.79
N VAL A 97 -2.62 -7.12 -10.17
CA VAL A 97 -4.04 -7.04 -9.82
C VAL A 97 -4.23 -7.17 -8.32
N ASP A 98 -5.41 -6.79 -7.85
CA ASP A 98 -5.74 -6.81 -6.44
C ASP A 98 -6.11 -8.24 -5.99
N TYR A 99 -5.21 -8.89 -5.27
CA TYR A 99 -5.45 -10.20 -4.64
C TYR A 99 -6.12 -10.06 -3.27
N PHE A 100 -6.00 -8.89 -2.66
CA PHE A 100 -6.53 -8.60 -1.35
C PHE A 100 -7.23 -7.24 -1.37
N PRO A 101 -8.51 -7.19 -1.82
CA PRO A 101 -9.21 -5.94 -2.07
C PRO A 101 -9.47 -5.19 -0.77
N ILE A 102 -8.74 -4.11 -0.53
CA ILE A 102 -8.85 -3.26 0.66
C ILE A 102 -9.41 -1.90 0.29
N ILE A 103 -10.36 -1.44 1.09
CA ILE A 103 -10.83 -0.05 1.09
C ILE A 103 -10.15 0.71 2.23
N ASN A 104 -9.54 1.83 1.92
CA ASN A 104 -9.16 2.82 2.92
C ASN A 104 -10.39 3.65 3.29
N SER A 105 -11.15 3.17 4.28
CA SER A 105 -12.47 3.70 4.63
C SER A 105 -12.42 4.87 5.62
N ILE A 106 -11.32 5.03 6.33
CA ILE A 106 -11.16 6.04 7.37
C ILE A 106 -9.95 6.91 7.06
N ILE A 107 -10.19 8.21 6.86
CA ILE A 107 -9.17 9.20 6.58
C ILE A 107 -9.22 10.28 7.66
N LYS A 108 -8.12 10.53 8.36
CA LYS A 108 -8.05 11.52 9.42
C LYS A 108 -9.22 11.43 10.42
N ARG A 109 -9.55 10.22 10.86
CA ARG A 109 -10.60 9.89 11.83
C ARG A 109 -12.04 10.06 11.33
N VAL A 110 -12.29 10.39 10.08
CA VAL A 110 -13.64 10.47 9.49
C VAL A 110 -13.84 9.40 8.41
N TRP A 111 -15.09 8.98 8.20
CA TRP A 111 -15.43 8.07 7.12
C TRP A 111 -15.26 8.76 5.76
N GLU A 112 -14.53 8.12 4.86
CA GLU A 112 -14.38 8.58 3.48
C GLU A 112 -15.70 8.33 2.71
N THR A 113 -16.17 9.33 1.96
CA THR A 113 -17.51 9.33 1.36
C THR A 113 -17.73 8.22 0.34
N SER A 114 -16.73 7.90 -0.49
CA SER A 114 -16.86 6.83 -1.49
C SER A 114 -16.78 5.45 -0.84
N ALA A 115 -16.00 5.31 0.22
CA ALA A 115 -15.93 4.10 1.02
C ALA A 115 -17.25 3.83 1.74
N VAL A 116 -17.89 4.84 2.33
CA VAL A 116 -19.21 4.73 2.94
C VAL A 116 -20.22 4.16 1.94
N LYS A 117 -20.32 4.75 0.74
CA LYS A 117 -21.22 4.27 -0.31
C LYS A 117 -20.92 2.82 -0.70
N LYS A 118 -19.68 2.43 -0.80
CA LYS A 118 -19.28 1.06 -1.16
C LYS A 118 -19.60 0.08 -0.05
N LEU A 119 -19.29 0.42 1.20
CA LEU A 119 -19.58 -0.43 2.38
C LEU A 119 -21.09 -0.63 2.56
N HIS A 120 -21.88 0.42 2.37
CA HIS A 120 -23.35 0.33 2.42
C HIS A 120 -23.89 -0.63 1.34
N ARG A 121 -23.37 -0.59 0.11
CA ARG A 121 -23.72 -1.56 -0.95
C ARG A 121 -23.34 -3.00 -0.62
N LEU A 122 -22.34 -3.20 0.24
CA LEU A 122 -21.93 -4.50 0.74
C LEU A 122 -22.72 -4.95 1.98
N GLY A 123 -23.76 -4.21 2.38
CA GLY A 123 -24.58 -4.52 3.54
C GLY A 123 -23.91 -4.23 4.90
N VAL A 124 -22.80 -3.46 4.91
CA VAL A 124 -22.12 -3.11 6.15
C VAL A 124 -22.77 -1.90 6.78
N GLU A 125 -23.31 -2.07 7.99
CA GLU A 125 -23.81 -0.97 8.80
C GLU A 125 -22.65 -0.19 9.43
N LEU A 126 -22.73 1.14 9.36
CA LEU A 126 -21.72 2.05 9.88
C LEU A 126 -22.28 2.87 11.03
N ASP A 127 -21.58 2.89 12.14
CA ASP A 127 -21.94 3.69 13.30
C ASP A 127 -21.40 5.14 13.15
N PHE A 128 -22.27 6.04 12.71
CA PHE A 128 -21.93 7.45 12.54
C PHE A 128 -21.91 8.24 13.85
N SER A 129 -22.43 7.68 14.96
CA SER A 129 -22.36 8.30 16.29
C SER A 129 -20.92 8.31 16.82
N LYS A 130 -20.18 7.23 16.55
CA LYS A 130 -18.77 7.11 16.92
C LYS A 130 -17.81 7.83 15.97
N ARG A 131 -18.22 7.98 14.72
CA ARG A 131 -17.36 8.58 13.70
C ARG A 131 -18.19 9.17 12.55
N ARG A 132 -18.12 10.49 12.39
CA ARG A 132 -18.85 11.18 11.29
C ARG A 132 -18.25 10.86 9.92
N SER A 133 -19.04 11.07 8.87
CA SER A 133 -18.56 11.10 7.49
C SER A 133 -17.88 12.42 7.15
N MET A 134 -17.07 12.41 6.10
CA MET A 134 -16.54 13.63 5.48
C MET A 134 -17.68 14.54 5.04
N THR A 135 -17.48 15.83 5.23
CA THR A 135 -18.30 16.86 4.59
C THR A 135 -18.00 16.92 3.08
N THR A 136 -18.85 17.59 2.32
CA THR A 136 -18.64 17.79 0.88
C THR A 136 -17.29 18.47 0.60
N ALA A 137 -16.96 19.51 1.37
CA ALA A 137 -15.70 20.23 1.24
C ALA A 137 -14.48 19.33 1.54
N GLU A 138 -14.52 18.56 2.64
CA GLU A 138 -13.47 17.60 2.99
C GLU A 138 -13.30 16.53 1.90
N SER A 139 -14.40 16.04 1.33
CA SER A 139 -14.38 15.07 0.24
C SER A 139 -13.76 15.64 -1.04
N MET A 140 -14.05 16.90 -1.39
CA MET A 140 -13.43 17.58 -2.53
C MET A 140 -11.92 17.76 -2.34
N VAL A 141 -11.50 18.23 -1.16
CA VAL A 141 -10.06 18.37 -0.82
C VAL A 141 -9.37 17.00 -0.88
N TRP A 142 -10.02 15.94 -0.40
CA TRP A 142 -9.47 14.59 -0.46
C TRP A 142 -9.30 14.10 -1.90
N LYS A 143 -10.32 14.26 -2.75
CA LYS A 143 -10.25 13.91 -4.18
C LYS A 143 -9.12 14.65 -4.90
N PHE A 144 -8.93 15.93 -4.60
CA PHE A 144 -7.83 16.71 -5.15
C PHE A 144 -6.46 16.15 -4.72
N LYS A 145 -6.31 15.76 -3.45
CA LYS A 145 -5.09 15.09 -2.96
C LYS A 145 -4.83 13.77 -3.66
N LEU A 146 -5.87 12.96 -3.90
CA LEU A 146 -5.75 11.71 -4.64
C LEU A 146 -5.30 11.96 -6.08
N LEU A 147 -5.90 12.93 -6.77
CA LEU A 147 -5.51 13.32 -8.13
C LEU A 147 -4.03 13.74 -8.18
N ARG A 148 -3.60 14.60 -7.28
CA ARG A 148 -2.19 15.00 -7.16
C ARG A 148 -1.27 13.79 -6.91
N SER A 149 -1.68 12.87 -6.04
CA SER A 149 -0.93 11.65 -5.76
C SER A 149 -0.82 10.75 -7.00
N THR A 150 -1.91 10.64 -7.78
CA THR A 150 -1.92 9.89 -9.04
C THR A 150 -0.94 10.49 -10.06
N ILE A 151 -0.97 11.81 -10.24
CA ILE A 151 -0.02 12.52 -11.12
C ILE A 151 1.43 12.28 -10.64
N PHE A 152 1.69 12.42 -9.33
CA PHE A 152 3.00 12.14 -8.76
C PHE A 152 3.46 10.69 -8.99
N SER A 153 2.52 9.74 -8.99
CA SER A 153 2.81 8.33 -9.24
C SER A 153 3.23 8.03 -10.70
N MET A 154 2.98 8.93 -11.65
CA MET A 154 3.45 8.81 -13.03
C MET A 154 4.95 9.14 -13.18
N ILE A 155 5.53 9.82 -12.21
CA ILE A 155 6.99 10.08 -12.19
C ILE A 155 7.72 8.74 -11.93
N PRO A 156 8.79 8.43 -12.68
CA PRO A 156 9.57 7.21 -12.44
C PRO A 156 10.05 7.09 -10.98
N ALA A 157 9.98 5.89 -10.42
CA ALA A 157 10.23 5.61 -9.00
C ALA A 157 11.55 6.21 -8.48
N ARG A 158 12.63 6.12 -9.28
CA ARG A 158 13.97 6.65 -8.98
C ARG A 158 14.01 8.15 -8.66
N TYR A 159 13.09 8.95 -9.23
CA TYR A 159 13.04 10.39 -8.99
C TYR A 159 12.11 10.77 -7.85
N ARG A 160 11.07 9.98 -7.59
CA ARG A 160 10.04 10.29 -6.59
C ARG A 160 10.61 10.50 -5.19
N ARG A 161 11.54 9.64 -4.75
CA ARG A 161 12.17 9.75 -3.43
C ARG A 161 12.95 11.07 -3.29
N ARG A 162 13.73 11.43 -4.32
CA ARG A 162 14.48 12.70 -4.34
C ARG A 162 13.57 13.92 -4.30
N ILE A 163 12.48 13.91 -5.07
CA ILE A 163 11.49 15.00 -5.07
C ILE A 163 10.83 15.13 -3.69
N LYS A 164 10.44 14.00 -3.07
CA LYS A 164 9.84 14.00 -1.73
C LYS A 164 10.80 14.57 -0.69
N SER A 165 12.08 14.20 -0.70
CA SER A 165 13.07 14.71 0.25
C SER A 165 13.33 16.21 0.10
N LEU A 166 13.31 16.73 -1.14
CA LEU A 166 13.45 18.17 -1.39
C LEU A 166 12.23 18.96 -0.91
N ALA A 167 11.03 18.40 -1.05
CA ALA A 167 9.81 19.05 -0.57
C ALA A 167 9.74 19.10 0.97
N GLN A 168 10.21 18.06 1.67
CA GLN A 168 10.26 18.02 3.13
C GLN A 168 11.28 18.98 3.76
N ARG A 169 12.36 19.35 3.04
CA ARG A 169 13.34 20.31 3.53
C ARG A 169 12.86 21.77 3.50
N LYS A 170 11.75 22.04 2.81
CA LYS A 170 11.16 23.39 2.64
C LYS A 170 9.94 23.62 3.54
N SER A 171 9.51 22.63 4.31
CA SER A 171 8.44 22.71 5.31
C SER A 171 9.00 22.76 6.71
#